data_294df5b5933ab1ba5678359234916e5a
#
_entry.id   294df5b5933ab1ba5678359234916e5a
#
_cell.length_a   1.000
_cell.length_b   1.000
_cell.length_c   1.000
_cell.angle_alpha   90.00
_cell.angle_beta   90.00
_cell.angle_gamma   90.00
#
_symmetry.space_group_name_H-M   'P 1'
#
loop_
_entity.id
_entity.type
_entity.pdbx_description
1 polymer ?
#
loop_
_entity_poly.entity_id
_entity_poly.type
_entity_poly.pdbx_seq_one_letter_code
_entity_poly.pdbx_strand_id
1 'polypeptide(L)'
;DGWVEQDAAAIWQSQLEAMALLEQRLSPEQRQAVRACGITNQRETTTLWRRSTGEAFGPSLVWQDRRTASICAGWRSESFAESWQRQTGLVLDPYFSASKIAWMLEAHPEARQALAADDLCFGTVDSWLLWHLSGGTRHATDISNASRTLLLDLEQLCWLPDAIERVGLTAAALPE
;
A
#
# COMPACT_ATOMS: atom_id res chain seq x y z
N ASP A 1 6.83 -6.72 -20.88
CA ASP A 1 7.94 -7.04 -19.97
C ASP A 1 8.02 -5.95 -18.91
N GLY A 2 8.57 -6.29 -17.72
CA GLY A 2 8.70 -5.36 -16.59
C GLY A 2 7.60 -5.50 -15.53
N TRP A 3 6.81 -6.57 -15.59
CA TRP A 3 5.86 -6.91 -14.54
C TRP A 3 6.56 -7.62 -13.39
N VAL A 4 6.35 -7.14 -12.18
CA VAL A 4 6.90 -7.73 -10.95
C VAL A 4 5.80 -7.76 -9.89
N GLU A 5 5.42 -8.95 -9.49
CA GLU A 5 4.29 -9.22 -8.60
C GLU A 5 4.71 -10.11 -7.42
N GLN A 6 4.00 -9.96 -6.33
CA GLN A 6 4.06 -10.87 -5.18
C GLN A 6 2.64 -11.20 -4.73
N ASP A 7 2.43 -12.46 -4.36
CA ASP A 7 1.19 -12.86 -3.71
C ASP A 7 1.11 -12.22 -2.31
N ALA A 8 0.09 -11.39 -2.09
CA ALA A 8 -0.13 -10.70 -0.83
C ALA A 8 -0.33 -11.68 0.34
N ALA A 9 -1.03 -12.79 0.11
CA ALA A 9 -1.23 -13.82 1.12
C ALA A 9 0.10 -14.52 1.48
N ALA A 10 0.98 -14.78 0.49
CA ALA A 10 2.30 -15.34 0.73
C ALA A 10 3.20 -14.38 1.52
N ILE A 11 3.11 -13.05 1.29
CA ILE A 11 3.80 -12.06 2.13
C ILE A 11 3.37 -12.23 3.60
N TRP A 12 2.08 -12.28 3.88
CA TRP A 12 1.55 -12.47 5.23
C TRP A 12 1.98 -13.81 5.82
N GLN A 13 1.81 -14.91 5.08
CA GLN A 13 2.15 -16.26 5.54
C GLN A 13 3.63 -16.39 5.93
N SER A 14 4.54 -15.80 5.13
CA SER A 14 5.97 -15.82 5.45
C SER A 14 6.31 -15.11 6.77
N GLN A 15 5.56 -14.05 7.15
CA GLN A 15 5.73 -13.38 8.44
C GLN A 15 5.22 -14.24 9.60
N LEU A 16 4.07 -14.92 9.43
CA LEU A 16 3.57 -15.86 10.42
C LEU A 16 4.57 -17.01 10.68
N GLU A 17 5.13 -17.57 9.63
CA GLU A 17 6.14 -18.63 9.74
C GLU A 17 7.40 -18.13 10.46
N ALA A 18 7.89 -16.93 10.12
CA ALA A 18 9.04 -16.34 10.79
C ALA A 18 8.78 -16.07 12.28
N MET A 19 7.59 -15.56 12.62
CA MET A 19 7.20 -15.35 14.02
C MET A 19 7.09 -16.66 14.78
N ALA A 20 6.49 -17.71 14.19
CA ALA A 20 6.38 -19.03 14.80
C ALA A 20 7.76 -19.67 15.05
N LEU A 21 8.68 -19.53 14.10
CA LEU A 21 10.06 -20.00 14.25
C LEU A 21 10.81 -19.24 15.34
N LEU A 22 10.61 -17.94 15.44
CA LEU A 22 11.20 -17.12 16.51
C LEU A 22 10.64 -17.55 17.87
N GLU A 23 9.33 -17.72 17.98
CA GLU A 23 8.67 -18.14 19.23
C GLU A 23 9.22 -19.47 19.75
N GLN A 24 9.47 -20.44 18.88
CA GLN A 24 10.06 -21.73 19.25
C GLN A 24 11.49 -21.63 19.80
N ARG A 25 12.21 -20.55 19.47
CA ARG A 25 13.60 -20.32 19.91
C ARG A 25 13.70 -19.50 21.19
N LEU A 26 12.64 -18.82 21.61
CA LEU A 26 12.62 -18.01 22.83
C LEU A 26 12.33 -18.87 24.06
N SER A 27 13.05 -18.62 25.17
CA SER A 27 12.69 -19.17 26.47
C SER A 27 11.34 -18.57 26.95
N PRO A 28 10.66 -19.21 27.94
CA PRO A 28 9.43 -18.65 28.52
C PRO A 28 9.64 -17.20 29.05
N GLU A 29 10.78 -16.93 29.69
CA GLU A 29 11.14 -15.62 30.23
C GLU A 29 11.33 -14.59 29.09
N GLN A 30 12.01 -14.99 28.01
CA GLN A 30 12.22 -14.12 26.85
C GLN A 30 10.89 -13.78 26.17
N ARG A 31 9.96 -14.76 26.02
CA ARG A 31 8.60 -14.51 25.47
C ARG A 31 7.85 -13.48 26.31
N GLN A 32 7.89 -13.62 27.65
CA GLN A 32 7.24 -12.65 28.54
C GLN A 32 7.90 -11.25 28.51
N ALA A 33 9.16 -11.18 28.14
CA ALA A 33 9.89 -9.92 28.02
C ALA A 33 9.62 -9.16 26.72
N VAL A 34 9.03 -9.78 25.68
CA VAL A 34 8.66 -9.10 24.44
C VAL A 34 7.60 -8.03 24.74
N ARG A 35 7.86 -6.78 24.32
CA ARG A 35 7.01 -5.62 24.58
C ARG A 35 6.42 -4.99 23.33
N ALA A 36 7.06 -5.17 22.19
CA ALA A 36 6.67 -4.55 20.94
C ALA A 36 7.16 -5.36 19.74
N CYS A 37 6.55 -5.14 18.61
CA CYS A 37 6.99 -5.61 17.30
C CYS A 37 7.08 -4.39 16.37
N GLY A 38 8.22 -4.25 15.70
CA GLY A 38 8.41 -3.26 14.65
C GLY A 38 8.25 -3.88 13.27
N ILE A 39 7.62 -3.15 12.35
CA ILE A 39 7.49 -3.55 10.94
C ILE A 39 8.48 -2.75 10.11
N THR A 40 9.22 -3.44 9.24
CA THR A 40 10.01 -2.82 8.17
C THR A 40 9.70 -3.54 6.86
N ASN A 41 9.67 -2.81 5.74
CA ASN A 41 9.12 -3.33 4.50
C ASN A 41 9.70 -2.65 3.25
N GLN A 42 9.36 -3.20 2.09
CA GLN A 42 9.54 -2.56 0.79
C GLN A 42 8.40 -1.53 0.60
N ARG A 43 8.71 -0.24 0.72
CA ARG A 43 7.74 0.84 0.94
C ARG A 43 6.73 1.08 -0.18
N GLU A 44 7.11 0.93 -1.44
CA GLU A 44 6.28 1.31 -2.60
C GLU A 44 5.49 0.14 -3.19
N THR A 45 5.66 -1.06 -2.65
CA THR A 45 4.87 -2.23 -3.04
C THR A 45 3.42 -2.02 -2.60
N THR A 46 2.51 -2.13 -3.56
CA THR A 46 1.12 -1.69 -3.44
C THR A 46 0.17 -2.87 -3.42
N THR A 47 -0.74 -2.90 -2.45
CA THR A 47 -1.79 -3.91 -2.31
C THR A 47 -3.15 -3.25 -2.18
N LEU A 48 -4.16 -3.83 -2.83
CA LEU A 48 -5.58 -3.51 -2.60
C LEU A 48 -6.25 -4.75 -2.01
N TRP A 49 -7.09 -4.56 -0.99
CA TRP A 49 -7.81 -5.69 -0.38
C TRP A 49 -9.21 -5.29 0.08
N ARG A 50 -10.06 -6.29 0.24
CA ARG A 50 -11.42 -6.14 0.75
C ARG A 50 -11.37 -5.92 2.28
N ARG A 51 -11.96 -4.82 2.74
CA ARG A 51 -12.01 -4.48 4.17
C ARG A 51 -12.75 -5.53 5.00
N SER A 52 -13.86 -6.03 4.50
CA SER A 52 -14.71 -6.98 5.24
C SER A 52 -14.12 -8.38 5.38
N THR A 53 -13.22 -8.80 4.46
CA THR A 53 -12.66 -10.16 4.47
C THR A 53 -11.15 -10.20 4.63
N GLY A 54 -10.43 -9.13 4.30
CA GLY A 54 -8.96 -9.12 4.23
C GLY A 54 -8.40 -9.81 2.99
N GLU A 55 -9.22 -10.16 1.99
CA GLU A 55 -8.77 -10.78 0.75
C GLU A 55 -8.24 -9.75 -0.23
N ALA A 56 -7.05 -9.99 -0.78
CA ALA A 56 -6.44 -9.09 -1.77
C ALA A 56 -7.15 -9.18 -3.13
N PHE A 57 -7.29 -8.04 -3.81
CA PHE A 57 -7.73 -7.94 -5.19
C PHE A 57 -6.54 -8.15 -6.14
N GLY A 58 -6.16 -9.40 -6.36
CA GLY A 58 -5.00 -9.76 -7.16
C GLY A 58 -3.66 -9.63 -6.42
N PRO A 59 -2.53 -9.73 -7.15
CA PRO A 59 -1.20 -9.68 -6.55
C PRO A 59 -0.83 -8.25 -6.11
N SER A 60 0.07 -8.16 -5.13
CA SER A 60 0.75 -6.91 -4.79
C SER A 60 1.70 -6.51 -5.91
N LEU A 61 1.62 -5.28 -6.38
CA LEU A 61 2.53 -4.74 -7.40
C LEU A 61 3.81 -4.23 -6.73
N VAL A 62 4.93 -4.87 -7.06
CA VAL A 62 6.22 -4.58 -6.44
C VAL A 62 6.77 -3.22 -6.91
N TRP A 63 7.58 -2.57 -6.11
CA TRP A 63 8.22 -1.28 -6.43
C TRP A 63 9.00 -1.28 -7.75
N GLN A 64 9.53 -2.43 -8.17
CA GLN A 64 10.26 -2.60 -9.44
C GLN A 64 9.33 -2.69 -10.66
N ASP A 65 8.02 -2.87 -10.47
CA ASP A 65 7.06 -3.04 -11.54
C ASP A 65 6.96 -1.80 -12.42
N ARG A 66 7.02 -2.00 -13.73
CA ARG A 66 7.03 -0.92 -14.74
C ARG A 66 5.78 -0.88 -15.63
N ARG A 67 4.76 -1.74 -15.36
CA ARG A 67 3.54 -1.83 -16.20
C ARG A 67 2.78 -0.52 -16.32
N THR A 68 2.89 0.36 -15.33
CA THR A 68 2.19 1.65 -15.27
C THR A 68 2.98 2.82 -15.88
N ALA A 69 4.05 2.54 -16.63
CA ALA A 69 4.89 3.59 -17.23
C ALA A 69 4.11 4.52 -18.16
N SER A 70 3.14 4.00 -18.92
CA SER A 70 2.27 4.78 -19.80
C SER A 70 1.34 5.71 -19.01
N ILE A 71 0.80 5.27 -17.88
CA ILE A 71 -0.01 6.10 -16.98
C ILE A 71 0.82 7.29 -16.48
N CYS A 72 2.01 7.03 -15.97
CA CYS A 72 2.91 8.09 -15.52
C CYS A 72 3.33 9.04 -16.66
N ALA A 73 3.53 8.52 -17.87
CA ALA A 73 3.83 9.35 -19.04
C ALA A 73 2.67 10.29 -19.37
N GLY A 74 1.43 9.78 -19.34
CA GLY A 74 0.22 10.59 -19.48
C GLY A 74 0.14 11.69 -18.42
N TRP A 75 0.29 11.35 -17.15
CA TRP A 75 0.24 12.32 -16.05
C TRP A 75 1.31 13.42 -16.16
N ARG A 76 2.52 13.09 -16.63
CA ARG A 76 3.58 14.10 -16.81
C ARG A 76 3.27 15.16 -17.87
N SER A 77 2.39 14.86 -18.81
CA SER A 77 1.95 15.84 -19.84
C SER A 77 0.82 16.76 -19.40
N GLU A 78 0.25 16.51 -18.22
CA GLU A 78 -0.88 17.28 -17.69
C GLU A 78 -0.42 18.51 -16.88
N SER A 79 -1.27 19.53 -16.82
CA SER A 79 -0.97 20.78 -16.14
C SER A 79 -0.75 20.66 -14.63
N PHE A 80 -1.28 19.60 -14.01
CA PHE A 80 -1.12 19.34 -12.58
C PHE A 80 0.23 18.71 -12.19
N ALA A 81 1.00 18.19 -13.14
CA ALA A 81 2.20 17.40 -12.88
C ALA A 81 3.22 18.10 -11.97
N GLU A 82 3.53 19.38 -12.25
CA GLU A 82 4.46 20.17 -11.42
C GLU A 82 3.97 20.37 -9.99
N SER A 83 2.67 20.67 -9.82
CA SER A 83 2.08 20.86 -8.49
C SER A 83 2.15 19.57 -7.68
N TRP A 84 1.79 18.45 -8.30
CA TRP A 84 1.85 17.13 -7.65
C TRP A 84 3.27 16.77 -7.23
N GLN A 85 4.27 16.99 -8.11
CA GLN A 85 5.67 16.75 -7.78
C GLN A 85 6.18 17.65 -6.64
N ARG A 86 5.77 18.92 -6.60
CA ARG A 86 6.17 19.84 -5.50
C ARG A 86 5.59 19.38 -4.17
N GLN A 87 4.30 19.03 -4.13
CA GLN A 87 3.62 18.63 -2.90
C GLN A 87 4.14 17.30 -2.34
N THR A 88 4.42 16.35 -3.21
CA THR A 88 4.90 15.02 -2.79
C THR A 88 6.42 14.88 -2.71
N GLY A 89 7.17 15.83 -3.29
CA GLY A 89 8.63 15.75 -3.41
C GLY A 89 9.12 14.63 -4.35
N LEU A 90 8.22 14.00 -5.13
CA LEU A 90 8.52 12.83 -5.94
C LEU A 90 8.24 13.11 -7.42
N VAL A 91 9.03 12.49 -8.30
CA VAL A 91 8.74 12.47 -9.74
C VAL A 91 7.56 11.51 -10.03
N LEU A 92 6.78 11.79 -11.08
CA LEU A 92 5.71 10.89 -11.51
C LEU A 92 6.33 9.67 -12.21
N ASP A 93 6.57 8.59 -11.46
CA ASP A 93 7.24 7.37 -11.92
C ASP A 93 6.49 6.12 -11.45
N PRO A 94 6.47 5.03 -12.25
CA PRO A 94 5.87 3.74 -11.85
C PRO A 94 6.46 3.12 -10.58
N TYR A 95 7.59 3.60 -10.11
CA TYR A 95 8.21 3.19 -8.86
C TYR A 95 7.24 3.36 -7.68
N PHE A 96 6.49 4.46 -7.64
CA PHE A 96 5.60 4.84 -6.54
C PHE A 96 4.20 4.23 -6.66
N SER A 97 3.40 4.27 -5.57
CA SER A 97 2.14 3.54 -5.49
C SER A 97 1.02 4.10 -6.36
N ALA A 98 0.94 5.41 -6.56
CA ALA A 98 -0.22 6.07 -7.20
C ALA A 98 -0.62 5.45 -8.55
N SER A 99 0.33 5.26 -9.46
CA SER A 99 0.03 4.68 -10.78
C SER A 99 -0.35 3.20 -10.71
N LYS A 100 0.18 2.46 -9.73
CA LYS A 100 -0.18 1.07 -9.49
C LYS A 100 -1.63 0.96 -9.01
N ILE A 101 -2.06 1.85 -8.11
CA ILE A 101 -3.46 1.92 -7.64
C ILE A 101 -4.40 2.15 -8.82
N ALA A 102 -4.13 3.16 -9.64
CA ALA A 102 -4.95 3.46 -10.81
C ALA A 102 -5.07 2.26 -11.76
N TRP A 103 -3.94 1.59 -12.03
CA TRP A 103 -3.93 0.38 -12.84
C TRP A 103 -4.70 -0.79 -12.20
N MET A 104 -4.51 -1.04 -10.90
CA MET A 104 -5.20 -2.13 -10.19
C MET A 104 -6.71 -1.93 -10.18
N LEU A 105 -7.19 -0.71 -9.97
CA LEU A 105 -8.62 -0.39 -10.04
C LEU A 105 -9.19 -0.57 -11.45
N GLU A 106 -8.39 -0.39 -12.50
CA GLU A 106 -8.80 -0.67 -13.88
C GLU A 106 -8.83 -2.17 -14.18
N ALA A 107 -7.80 -2.89 -13.73
CA ALA A 107 -7.63 -4.31 -13.98
C ALA A 107 -8.58 -5.21 -13.17
N HIS A 108 -9.06 -4.73 -12.02
CA HIS A 108 -9.92 -5.48 -11.08
C HIS A 108 -11.27 -4.79 -10.86
N PRO A 109 -12.29 -5.07 -11.69
CA PRO A 109 -13.64 -4.47 -11.55
C PRO A 109 -14.27 -4.70 -10.17
N GLU A 110 -13.96 -5.82 -9.53
CA GLU A 110 -14.40 -6.16 -8.17
C GLU A 110 -13.81 -5.22 -7.10
N ALA A 111 -12.59 -4.70 -7.31
CA ALA A 111 -12.01 -3.68 -6.44
C ALA A 111 -12.76 -2.34 -6.56
N ARG A 112 -13.18 -1.96 -7.77
CA ARG A 112 -14.04 -0.78 -7.97
C ARG A 112 -15.40 -0.92 -7.30
N GLN A 113 -16.00 -2.11 -7.34
CA GLN A 113 -17.26 -2.39 -6.65
C GLN A 113 -17.09 -2.28 -5.13
N ALA A 114 -15.99 -2.82 -4.58
CA ALA A 114 -15.66 -2.71 -3.17
C ALA A 114 -15.42 -1.25 -2.77
N LEU A 115 -14.72 -0.47 -3.60
CA LEU A 115 -14.51 0.96 -3.38
C LEU A 115 -15.84 1.73 -3.30
N ALA A 116 -16.76 1.46 -4.22
CA ALA A 116 -18.09 2.09 -4.23
C ALA A 116 -18.95 1.72 -3.02
N ALA A 117 -18.63 0.61 -2.34
CA ALA A 117 -19.28 0.13 -1.12
C ALA A 117 -18.52 0.50 0.18
N ASP A 118 -17.49 1.34 0.11
CA ASP A 118 -16.55 1.65 1.21
C ASP A 118 -15.87 0.40 1.82
N ASP A 119 -15.78 -0.69 1.04
CA ASP A 119 -15.22 -1.98 1.42
C ASP A 119 -13.84 -2.25 0.82
N LEU A 120 -13.15 -1.21 0.35
CA LEU A 120 -11.78 -1.28 -0.15
C LEU A 120 -10.79 -0.72 0.86
N CYS A 121 -9.65 -1.37 1.00
CA CYS A 121 -8.44 -0.83 1.62
C CYS A 121 -7.32 -0.76 0.58
N PHE A 122 -6.57 0.32 0.61
CA PHE A 122 -5.27 0.48 -0.03
C PHE A 122 -4.17 0.48 1.02
N GLY A 123 -3.01 -0.10 0.72
CA GLY A 123 -1.82 0.06 1.56
C GLY A 123 -0.55 -0.41 0.89
N THR A 124 0.56 -0.04 1.53
CA THR A 124 1.85 -0.65 1.34
C THR A 124 1.99 -1.87 2.25
N VAL A 125 3.11 -2.59 2.18
CA VAL A 125 3.26 -3.87 2.90
C VAL A 125 3.10 -3.71 4.43
N ASP A 126 3.51 -2.57 5.00
CA ASP A 126 3.30 -2.26 6.43
C ASP A 126 1.81 -2.25 6.81
N SER A 127 0.97 -1.55 6.03
CA SER A 127 -0.48 -1.51 6.25
C SER A 127 -1.13 -2.88 6.10
N TRP A 128 -0.70 -3.65 5.08
CA TRP A 128 -1.15 -5.02 4.86
C TRP A 128 -0.83 -5.92 6.05
N LEU A 129 0.41 -5.87 6.55
CA LEU A 129 0.83 -6.65 7.71
C LEU A 129 0.12 -6.21 8.99
N LEU A 130 0.00 -4.89 9.22
CA LEU A 130 -0.71 -4.35 10.38
C LEU A 130 -2.18 -4.75 10.40
N TRP A 131 -2.84 -4.71 9.22
CA TRP A 131 -4.21 -5.17 9.06
C TRP A 131 -4.38 -6.61 9.56
N HIS A 132 -3.54 -7.53 9.08
CA HIS A 132 -3.61 -8.93 9.46
C HIS A 132 -3.20 -9.17 10.92
N LEU A 133 -2.13 -8.53 11.41
CA LEU A 133 -1.69 -8.63 12.81
C LEU A 133 -2.75 -8.13 13.79
N SER A 134 -3.56 -7.16 13.40
CA SER A 134 -4.64 -6.61 14.23
C SER A 134 -5.98 -7.33 14.10
N GLY A 135 -6.05 -8.40 13.29
CA GLY A 135 -7.31 -9.08 12.99
C GLY A 135 -8.33 -8.20 12.26
N GLY A 136 -7.88 -7.32 11.35
CA GLY A 136 -8.73 -6.43 10.56
C GLY A 136 -9.23 -5.19 11.31
N THR A 137 -8.69 -4.89 12.48
CA THR A 137 -9.16 -3.74 13.30
C THR A 137 -8.35 -2.46 13.10
N ARG A 138 -7.15 -2.53 12.51
CA ARG A 138 -6.28 -1.39 12.27
C ARG A 138 -5.85 -1.32 10.82
N HIS A 139 -6.21 -0.21 10.16
CA HIS A 139 -5.77 0.14 8.83
C HIS A 139 -4.99 1.45 8.93
N ALA A 140 -3.68 1.35 9.11
CA ALA A 140 -2.82 2.50 9.33
C ALA A 140 -1.47 2.31 8.64
N THR A 141 -0.76 3.42 8.46
CA THR A 141 0.60 3.48 7.92
C THR A 141 1.43 4.49 8.71
N ASP A 142 2.71 4.63 8.39
CA ASP A 142 3.56 5.70 8.89
C ASP A 142 3.93 6.70 7.78
N ILE A 143 4.42 7.87 8.20
CA ILE A 143 4.82 8.94 7.28
C ILE A 143 5.90 8.49 6.29
N SER A 144 6.82 7.59 6.68
CA SER A 144 7.90 7.16 5.79
C SER A 144 7.40 6.22 4.68
N ASN A 145 6.36 5.44 4.93
CA ASN A 145 5.66 4.65 3.92
C ASN A 145 4.72 5.53 3.08
N ALA A 146 3.88 6.33 3.73
CA ALA A 146 2.93 7.23 3.07
C ALA A 146 3.64 8.20 2.10
N SER A 147 4.79 8.74 2.48
CA SER A 147 5.59 9.65 1.64
C SER A 147 6.08 9.02 0.33
N ARG A 148 6.01 7.69 0.17
CA ARG A 148 6.44 6.99 -1.03
C ARG A 148 5.28 6.60 -1.96
N THR A 149 4.09 7.06 -1.66
CA THR A 149 2.89 6.68 -2.42
C THR A 149 2.55 7.61 -3.58
N LEU A 150 3.12 8.82 -3.66
CA LEU A 150 2.67 9.96 -4.46
C LEU A 150 1.31 10.52 -3.99
N LEU A 151 0.83 10.17 -2.80
CA LEU A 151 -0.48 10.61 -2.30
C LEU A 151 -0.39 11.48 -1.05
N LEU A 152 0.81 11.65 -0.46
CA LEU A 152 1.03 12.43 0.76
C LEU A 152 1.66 13.78 0.44
N ASP A 153 1.11 14.85 1.01
CA ASP A 153 1.75 16.17 1.07
C ASP A 153 2.85 16.15 2.13
N LEU A 154 4.09 16.44 1.73
CA LEU A 154 5.25 16.40 2.64
C LEU A 154 5.33 17.58 3.61
N GLU A 155 4.68 18.70 3.30
CA GLU A 155 4.66 19.88 4.19
C GLU A 155 3.53 19.78 5.21
N GLN A 156 2.34 19.36 4.74
CA GLN A 156 1.15 19.24 5.57
C GLN A 156 1.07 17.91 6.32
N LEU A 157 1.84 16.90 5.90
CA LEU A 157 1.80 15.51 6.40
C LEU A 157 0.39 14.91 6.38
N CYS A 158 -0.35 15.17 5.32
CA CYS A 158 -1.70 14.67 5.09
C CYS A 158 -1.87 14.15 3.66
N TRP A 159 -2.89 13.33 3.49
CA TRP A 159 -3.26 12.82 2.17
C TRP A 159 -3.72 13.95 1.25
N LEU A 160 -3.27 13.94 -0.01
CA LEU A 160 -3.61 14.91 -1.05
C LEU A 160 -4.96 14.56 -1.71
N PRO A 161 -6.04 15.34 -1.48
CA PRO A 161 -7.35 15.02 -2.07
C PRO A 161 -7.34 14.91 -3.59
N ASP A 162 -6.67 15.84 -4.27
CA ASP A 162 -6.57 15.84 -5.74
C ASP A 162 -5.84 14.61 -6.28
N ALA A 163 -4.80 14.15 -5.59
CA ALA A 163 -4.06 12.95 -5.98
C ALA A 163 -4.90 11.68 -5.76
N ILE A 164 -5.65 11.63 -4.65
CA ILE A 164 -6.56 10.51 -4.32
C ILE A 164 -7.64 10.38 -5.39
N GLU A 165 -8.28 11.47 -5.77
CA GLU A 165 -9.29 11.49 -6.83
C GLU A 165 -8.72 11.04 -8.18
N ARG A 166 -7.50 11.51 -8.53
CA ARG A 166 -6.83 11.16 -9.79
C ARG A 166 -6.51 9.67 -9.92
N VAL A 167 -6.13 9.02 -8.83
CA VAL A 167 -5.89 7.57 -8.84
C VAL A 167 -7.18 6.76 -8.74
N GLY A 168 -8.31 7.43 -8.55
CA GLY A 168 -9.65 6.81 -8.47
C GLY A 168 -9.98 6.23 -7.10
N LEU A 169 -9.31 6.65 -6.03
CA LEU A 169 -9.62 6.25 -4.65
C LEU A 169 -10.60 7.24 -3.98
N THR A 170 -11.11 6.82 -2.82
CA THR A 170 -11.78 7.67 -1.84
C THR A 170 -10.96 7.74 -0.55
N ALA A 171 -11.20 8.75 0.27
CA ALA A 171 -10.52 8.88 1.56
C ALA A 171 -10.75 7.66 2.49
N ALA A 172 -11.91 7.01 2.38
CA ALA A 172 -12.24 5.81 3.14
C ALA A 172 -11.33 4.61 2.84
N ALA A 173 -10.72 4.57 1.66
CA ALA A 173 -9.81 3.48 1.26
C ALA A 173 -8.38 3.67 1.75
N LEU A 174 -8.04 4.82 2.32
CA LEU A 174 -6.68 5.16 2.78
C LEU A 174 -6.43 4.69 4.22
N PRO A 175 -5.20 4.33 4.57
CA PRO A 175 -4.81 4.08 5.97
C PRO A 175 -4.78 5.39 6.78
N GLU A 176 -5.00 5.25 8.09
CA GLU A 176 -4.81 6.33 9.08
C GLU A 176 -3.35 6.75 9.19
#